data_fa76fbf2a3aa60241872339ef9c786cb
#
_entry.id   fa76fbf2a3aa60241872339ef9c786cb
#
_cell.length_a   1.000
_cell.length_b   1.000
_cell.length_c   1.000
_cell.angle_alpha   90.00
_cell.angle_beta   90.00
_cell.angle_gamma   90.00
#
_symmetry.space_group_name_H-M   'P 1'
#
loop_
_entity.id
_entity.type
_entity.pdbx_description
1 polymer ?
#
loop_
_entity_poly.entity_id
_entity_poly.type
_entity_poly.pdbx_seq_one_letter_code
_entity_poly.pdbx_strand_id
1 'polypeptide(L)'
;MTKEKIVLAYSGGLDTSVAIQWLVEAGYEVIACCLDVGEGKNLDFIKEKAITVGASQSYTIDAKEEFAEDFALIALQAHAYYEGKYPLISALSRPLIAKKLVEVARKEGASAIAHGCTGKGNDQVRFEVAIHALAPDLKVVSPVRDWKWSREEEINYAQEHNIPVPIDLDNPFSIDQNLWGRSNECGVLENPWTTPPEAAYDLTVSLEDAPDTADIIEITFDAGIPISLNGENMTLANLILTLNEIAGKHGVGRIDHIENRLVGIKSREVYECPAAVTLIAAHKELEDLTFVREIAHFKPIIEQKISETIYNGLWFSPLTEALVAFLKSTQKFVNGTIRIKLFKGHAIVEGRKSPNSLYDESLATYTSSDTFDQDAAVGFIKLWGLPTKVSAEVNSKTTITTEV
;
A
#
# COMPACT_ATOMS: atom_id res chain seq x y z
N MET A 1 17.97 -31.68 25.81
CA MET A 1 18.12 -31.08 24.47
C MET A 1 17.60 -29.66 24.54
N THR A 2 18.33 -28.68 24.01
CA THR A 2 17.82 -27.33 23.88
C THR A 2 16.68 -27.34 22.88
N LYS A 3 15.55 -26.70 23.23
CA LYS A 3 14.42 -26.58 22.32
C LYS A 3 14.82 -25.77 21.06
N GLU A 4 14.26 -26.11 19.91
CA GLU A 4 14.43 -25.34 18.69
C GLU A 4 13.70 -24.00 18.82
N LYS A 5 14.37 -22.89 18.48
CA LYS A 5 13.77 -21.56 18.57
C LYS A 5 12.98 -21.22 17.30
N ILE A 6 11.81 -20.62 17.49
CA ILE A 6 10.96 -20.11 16.41
C ILE A 6 10.51 -18.68 16.69
N VAL A 7 10.57 -17.81 15.67
CA VAL A 7 10.05 -16.43 15.76
C VAL A 7 8.67 -16.37 15.13
N LEU A 8 7.67 -15.96 15.91
CA LEU A 8 6.28 -15.85 15.46
C LEU A 8 5.92 -14.39 15.14
N ALA A 9 5.39 -14.13 13.94
CA ALA A 9 4.69 -12.90 13.64
C ALA A 9 3.46 -12.77 14.53
N TYR A 10 3.51 -11.88 15.53
CA TYR A 10 2.51 -11.78 16.58
C TYR A 10 1.72 -10.48 16.50
N SER A 11 0.42 -10.57 16.29
CA SER A 11 -0.48 -9.41 16.22
C SER A 11 -1.20 -9.11 17.54
N GLY A 12 -1.16 -10.04 18.52
CA GLY A 12 -1.96 -9.98 19.74
C GLY A 12 -3.41 -10.46 19.58
N GLY A 13 -3.83 -10.85 18.37
CA GLY A 13 -5.15 -11.42 18.09
C GLY A 13 -5.30 -12.88 18.56
N LEU A 14 -6.47 -13.47 18.29
CA LEU A 14 -6.79 -14.86 18.65
C LEU A 14 -5.83 -15.83 18.00
N ASP A 15 -5.79 -15.86 16.66
CA ASP A 15 -5.04 -16.85 15.88
C ASP A 15 -3.56 -16.90 16.27
N THR A 16 -2.93 -15.72 16.40
CA THR A 16 -1.51 -15.65 16.78
C THR A 16 -1.26 -15.96 18.26
N SER A 17 -2.22 -15.69 19.16
CA SER A 17 -2.12 -16.09 20.58
C SER A 17 -2.28 -17.61 20.72
N VAL A 18 -3.22 -18.23 20.04
CA VAL A 18 -3.37 -19.69 19.94
C VAL A 18 -2.11 -20.33 19.35
N ALA A 19 -1.53 -19.70 18.31
CA ALA A 19 -0.30 -20.18 17.70
C ALA A 19 0.90 -20.23 18.66
N ILE A 20 1.02 -19.31 19.63
CA ILE A 20 2.07 -19.41 20.67
C ILE A 20 1.96 -20.72 21.41
N GLN A 21 0.81 -21.02 22.00
CA GLN A 21 0.60 -22.22 22.82
C GLN A 21 0.78 -23.50 21.98
N TRP A 22 0.21 -23.53 20.79
CA TRP A 22 0.34 -24.66 19.87
C TRP A 22 1.81 -24.97 19.51
N LEU A 23 2.61 -23.93 19.24
CA LEU A 23 4.04 -24.07 18.92
C LEU A 23 4.84 -24.54 20.16
N VAL A 24 4.49 -24.06 21.37
CA VAL A 24 5.10 -24.53 22.63
C VAL A 24 4.82 -26.01 22.84
N GLU A 25 3.62 -26.49 22.58
CA GLU A 25 3.23 -27.90 22.64
C GLU A 25 3.92 -28.75 21.58
N ALA A 26 4.17 -28.18 20.41
CA ALA A 26 4.96 -28.78 19.35
C ALA A 26 6.47 -28.88 19.69
N GLY A 27 6.90 -28.34 20.84
CA GLY A 27 8.27 -28.44 21.36
C GLY A 27 9.19 -27.28 21.03
N TYR A 28 8.68 -26.20 20.44
CA TYR A 28 9.49 -25.01 20.17
C TYR A 28 9.66 -24.11 21.39
N GLU A 29 10.74 -23.34 21.40
CA GLU A 29 10.90 -22.13 22.21
C GLU A 29 10.42 -20.94 21.37
N VAL A 30 9.25 -20.38 21.72
CA VAL A 30 8.57 -19.36 20.91
C VAL A 30 9.02 -17.97 21.31
N ILE A 31 9.45 -17.18 20.32
CA ILE A 31 9.78 -15.76 20.42
C ILE A 31 8.70 -14.99 19.66
N ALA A 32 7.87 -14.22 20.35
CA ALA A 32 6.86 -13.39 19.71
C ALA A 32 7.49 -12.09 19.18
N CYS A 33 7.10 -11.67 17.98
CA CYS A 33 7.56 -10.42 17.38
C CYS A 33 6.37 -9.63 16.81
N CYS A 34 6.09 -8.48 17.44
CA CYS A 34 5.06 -7.54 17.01
C CYS A 34 5.71 -6.27 16.46
N LEU A 35 5.24 -5.78 15.32
CA LEU A 35 5.64 -4.52 14.76
C LEU A 35 4.51 -3.49 14.92
N ASP A 36 4.89 -2.25 15.21
CA ASP A 36 4.03 -1.08 15.03
C ASP A 36 4.35 -0.43 13.68
N VAL A 37 3.41 -0.56 12.76
CA VAL A 37 3.45 0.08 11.44
C VAL A 37 2.39 1.19 11.31
N GLY A 38 1.92 1.71 12.48
CA GLY A 38 0.92 2.78 12.56
C GLY A 38 -0.51 2.30 12.84
N GLU A 39 -0.66 1.15 13.47
CA GLU A 39 -1.97 0.59 13.85
C GLU A 39 -2.56 1.21 15.12
N GLY A 40 -1.78 1.99 15.87
CA GLY A 40 -2.22 2.60 17.14
C GLY A 40 -2.36 1.60 18.30
N LYS A 41 -1.72 0.42 18.21
CA LYS A 41 -1.80 -0.63 19.23
C LYS A 41 -1.00 -0.30 20.51
N ASN A 42 -1.50 -0.79 21.65
CA ASN A 42 -0.73 -0.78 22.89
C ASN A 42 0.31 -1.90 22.88
N LEU A 43 1.54 -1.55 22.50
CA LEU A 43 2.66 -2.51 22.37
C LEU A 43 3.06 -3.17 23.69
N ASP A 44 2.97 -2.44 24.82
CA ASP A 44 3.30 -3.00 26.13
C ASP A 44 2.32 -4.10 26.52
N PHE A 45 1.02 -3.86 26.32
CA PHE A 45 0.00 -4.87 26.55
C PHE A 45 0.20 -6.11 25.65
N ILE A 46 0.52 -5.92 24.37
CA ILE A 46 0.77 -7.01 23.41
C ILE A 46 1.99 -7.84 23.86
N LYS A 47 3.05 -7.17 24.32
CA LYS A 47 4.26 -7.81 24.82
C LYS A 47 3.99 -8.67 26.06
N GLU A 48 3.31 -8.12 27.05
CA GLU A 48 2.93 -8.83 28.28
C GLU A 48 2.01 -10.03 27.98
N LYS A 49 1.05 -9.84 27.09
CA LYS A 49 0.16 -10.91 26.65
C LYS A 49 0.91 -12.07 26.01
N ALA A 50 1.88 -11.81 25.12
CA ALA A 50 2.68 -12.85 24.49
C ALA A 50 3.40 -13.73 25.53
N ILE A 51 4.02 -13.12 26.54
CA ILE A 51 4.69 -13.82 27.63
C ILE A 51 3.70 -14.63 28.47
N THR A 52 2.54 -14.05 28.80
CA THR A 52 1.48 -14.72 29.56
C THR A 52 0.96 -15.97 28.84
N VAL A 53 0.89 -15.95 27.52
CA VAL A 53 0.45 -17.08 26.70
C VAL A 53 1.52 -18.18 26.58
N GLY A 54 2.79 -17.87 26.84
CA GLY A 54 3.85 -18.89 26.85
C GLY A 54 5.05 -18.59 25.93
N ALA A 55 5.12 -17.41 25.33
CA ALA A 55 6.32 -17.00 24.61
C ALA A 55 7.50 -16.83 25.61
N SER A 56 8.69 -17.33 25.25
CA SER A 56 9.91 -17.17 26.06
C SER A 56 10.44 -15.75 26.04
N GLN A 57 10.20 -15.05 24.92
CA GLN A 57 10.56 -13.64 24.70
C GLN A 57 9.51 -12.97 23.84
N SER A 58 9.40 -11.63 23.95
CA SER A 58 8.53 -10.83 23.11
C SER A 58 9.22 -9.54 22.67
N TYR A 59 9.35 -9.37 21.38
CA TYR A 59 9.82 -8.16 20.71
C TYR A 59 8.64 -7.29 20.29
N THR A 60 8.72 -6.00 20.60
CA THR A 60 7.84 -4.97 20.06
C THR A 60 8.71 -3.92 19.36
N ILE A 61 8.51 -3.71 18.08
CA ILE A 61 9.38 -2.90 17.22
C ILE A 61 8.54 -1.75 16.66
N ASP A 62 8.91 -0.50 16.99
CA ASP A 62 8.38 0.66 16.28
C ASP A 62 9.03 0.74 14.89
N ALA A 63 8.25 0.53 13.85
CA ALA A 63 8.69 0.49 12.47
C ALA A 63 7.97 1.53 11.58
N LYS A 64 7.31 2.53 12.19
CA LYS A 64 6.52 3.53 11.45
C LYS A 64 7.34 4.33 10.45
N GLU A 65 8.49 4.83 10.86
CA GLU A 65 9.36 5.61 9.97
C GLU A 65 9.95 4.72 8.85
N GLU A 66 10.45 3.53 9.19
CA GLU A 66 10.97 2.60 8.18
C GLU A 66 9.86 2.17 7.18
N PHE A 67 8.64 1.96 7.68
CA PHE A 67 7.50 1.66 6.81
C PHE A 67 7.17 2.84 5.88
N ALA A 68 7.16 4.06 6.41
CA ALA A 68 6.88 5.26 5.61
C ALA A 68 7.95 5.50 4.53
N GLU A 69 9.24 5.48 4.91
CA GLU A 69 10.34 5.86 4.05
C GLU A 69 10.72 4.79 3.02
N ASP A 70 10.74 3.51 3.42
CA ASP A 70 11.22 2.41 2.58
C ASP A 70 10.11 1.72 1.78
N PHE A 71 8.84 1.79 2.23
CA PHE A 71 7.74 1.05 1.62
C PHE A 71 6.63 1.97 1.09
N ALA A 72 6.02 2.80 1.93
CA ALA A 72 4.93 3.67 1.51
C ALA A 72 5.39 4.75 0.51
N LEU A 73 6.60 5.29 0.67
CA LEU A 73 7.19 6.24 -0.27
C LEU A 73 7.35 5.63 -1.68
N ILE A 74 7.76 4.38 -1.79
CA ILE A 74 7.87 3.70 -3.09
C ILE A 74 6.49 3.54 -3.72
N ALA A 75 5.48 3.17 -2.93
CA ALA A 75 4.10 3.09 -3.42
C ALA A 75 3.55 4.45 -3.85
N LEU A 76 3.88 5.51 -3.12
CA LEU A 76 3.55 6.89 -3.49
C LEU A 76 4.19 7.27 -4.84
N GLN A 77 5.51 7.13 -4.96
CA GLN A 77 6.26 7.48 -6.18
C GLN A 77 5.85 6.62 -7.39
N ALA A 78 5.39 5.40 -7.16
CA ALA A 78 4.84 4.51 -8.17
C ALA A 78 3.35 4.74 -8.45
N HIS A 79 2.68 5.69 -7.78
CA HIS A 79 1.21 5.82 -7.83
C HIS A 79 0.51 4.45 -7.74
N ALA A 80 0.98 3.62 -6.82
CA ALA A 80 0.70 2.18 -6.84
C ALA A 80 -0.75 1.87 -6.45
N TYR A 81 -1.52 1.44 -7.43
CA TYR A 81 -2.86 0.88 -7.27
C TYR A 81 -2.94 -0.51 -7.89
N TYR A 82 -3.26 -1.52 -7.10
CA TYR A 82 -3.62 -2.82 -7.66
C TYR A 82 -5.01 -2.75 -8.31
N GLU A 83 -5.10 -3.25 -9.54
CA GLU A 83 -6.32 -3.20 -10.37
C GLU A 83 -6.94 -1.78 -10.48
N GLY A 84 -6.10 -0.74 -10.38
CA GLY A 84 -6.51 0.66 -10.48
C GLY A 84 -7.28 1.22 -9.30
N LYS A 85 -7.42 0.48 -8.21
CA LYS A 85 -8.22 0.87 -7.02
C LYS A 85 -7.52 0.72 -5.69
N TYR A 86 -6.90 -0.44 -5.43
CA TYR A 86 -6.35 -0.79 -4.12
C TYR A 86 -4.95 -0.20 -3.90
N PRO A 87 -4.75 0.72 -2.92
CA PRO A 87 -3.45 1.35 -2.66
C PRO A 87 -2.45 0.45 -1.92
N LEU A 88 -2.67 -0.87 -1.87
CA LEU A 88 -1.72 -1.89 -1.39
C LEU A 88 -1.41 -1.86 0.12
N ILE A 89 -2.33 -1.46 0.97
CA ILE A 89 -2.14 -1.28 2.41
C ILE A 89 -1.44 -2.46 3.07
N SER A 90 -2.10 -3.60 3.12
CA SER A 90 -1.58 -4.83 3.76
C SER A 90 -0.37 -5.37 3.00
N ALA A 91 -0.39 -5.30 1.66
CA ALA A 91 0.67 -5.80 0.81
C ALA A 91 2.02 -5.10 1.06
N LEU A 92 2.01 -3.81 1.43
CA LEU A 92 3.21 -3.03 1.73
C LEU A 92 3.80 -3.33 3.11
N SER A 93 3.00 -3.66 4.11
CA SER A 93 3.51 -3.94 5.45
C SER A 93 4.14 -5.33 5.59
N ARG A 94 3.68 -6.32 4.83
CA ARG A 94 4.14 -7.72 4.94
C ARG A 94 5.64 -7.91 4.65
N PRO A 95 6.25 -7.31 3.61
CA PRO A 95 7.69 -7.42 3.40
C PRO A 95 8.52 -6.79 4.52
N LEU A 96 8.10 -5.67 5.12
CA LEU A 96 8.77 -5.09 6.28
C LEU A 96 8.67 -6.02 7.49
N ILE A 97 7.49 -6.55 7.79
CA ILE A 97 7.31 -7.50 8.89
C ILE A 97 8.20 -8.72 8.68
N ALA A 98 8.22 -9.31 7.49
CA ALA A 98 9.08 -10.45 7.17
C ALA A 98 10.57 -10.13 7.36
N LYS A 99 11.03 -8.94 6.94
CA LYS A 99 12.40 -8.46 7.17
C LYS A 99 12.75 -8.44 8.66
N LYS A 100 11.89 -7.86 9.49
CA LYS A 100 12.11 -7.78 10.95
C LYS A 100 12.05 -9.15 11.63
N LEU A 101 11.19 -10.04 11.19
CA LEU A 101 11.16 -11.42 11.68
C LEU A 101 12.48 -12.15 11.39
N VAL A 102 13.04 -11.98 10.18
CA VAL A 102 14.34 -12.54 9.82
C VAL A 102 15.46 -11.93 10.66
N GLU A 103 15.48 -10.60 10.88
CA GLU A 103 16.45 -9.92 11.74
C GLU A 103 16.42 -10.49 13.18
N VAL A 104 15.21 -10.65 13.75
CA VAL A 104 15.04 -11.23 15.09
C VAL A 104 15.46 -12.71 15.10
N ALA A 105 15.10 -13.50 14.08
CA ALA A 105 15.49 -14.91 13.98
C ALA A 105 17.02 -15.07 13.94
N ARG A 106 17.72 -14.26 13.18
CA ARG A 106 19.19 -14.24 13.13
C ARG A 106 19.81 -13.86 14.47
N LYS A 107 19.27 -12.82 15.12
CA LYS A 107 19.73 -12.35 16.43
C LYS A 107 19.60 -13.43 17.51
N GLU A 108 18.48 -14.14 17.52
CA GLU A 108 18.16 -15.16 18.54
C GLU A 108 18.70 -16.55 18.19
N GLY A 109 19.27 -16.74 17.00
CA GLY A 109 19.71 -18.06 16.52
C GLY A 109 18.51 -19.00 16.31
N ALA A 110 17.36 -18.49 15.92
CA ALA A 110 16.18 -19.28 15.59
C ALA A 110 16.35 -19.95 14.24
N SER A 111 15.85 -21.18 14.13
CA SER A 111 15.89 -21.98 12.90
C SER A 111 14.61 -21.90 12.07
N ALA A 112 13.56 -21.28 12.65
CA ALA A 112 12.24 -21.17 12.01
C ALA A 112 11.57 -19.83 12.26
N ILE A 113 10.66 -19.47 11.36
CA ILE A 113 9.73 -18.34 11.49
C ILE A 113 8.31 -18.89 11.33
N ALA A 114 7.36 -18.38 12.12
CA ALA A 114 5.94 -18.71 12.03
C ALA A 114 5.08 -17.47 11.74
N HIS A 115 3.93 -17.70 11.09
CA HIS A 115 2.88 -16.70 10.90
C HIS A 115 1.48 -17.29 11.05
N GLY A 116 0.51 -16.44 11.40
CA GLY A 116 -0.90 -16.82 11.62
C GLY A 116 -1.81 -16.65 10.40
N CYS A 117 -1.28 -16.69 9.19
CA CYS A 117 -2.09 -16.48 7.98
C CYS A 117 -2.84 -17.75 7.57
N THR A 118 -4.08 -17.57 7.09
CA THR A 118 -4.91 -18.66 6.55
C THR A 118 -4.49 -19.04 5.12
N GLY A 119 -4.84 -20.26 4.69
CA GLY A 119 -4.57 -20.75 3.34
C GLY A 119 -5.37 -20.06 2.22
N LYS A 120 -6.38 -19.25 2.55
CA LYS A 120 -7.22 -18.51 1.59
C LYS A 120 -6.75 -17.08 1.34
N GLY A 121 -5.89 -16.54 2.22
CA GLY A 121 -5.40 -15.16 2.14
C GLY A 121 -4.14 -15.02 1.28
N ASN A 122 -3.91 -13.81 0.76
CA ASN A 122 -2.68 -13.46 0.04
C ASN A 122 -1.46 -13.39 0.97
N ASP A 123 -1.67 -13.07 2.24
CA ASP A 123 -0.60 -12.73 3.17
C ASP A 123 0.35 -13.89 3.46
N GLN A 124 -0.14 -15.14 3.46
CA GLN A 124 0.75 -16.30 3.54
C GLN A 124 1.80 -16.29 2.43
N VAL A 125 1.40 -15.96 1.18
CA VAL A 125 2.32 -15.90 0.04
C VAL A 125 3.33 -14.76 0.26
N ARG A 126 2.86 -13.59 0.68
CA ARG A 126 3.70 -12.41 0.93
C ARG A 126 4.75 -12.68 2.00
N PHE A 127 4.37 -13.31 3.13
CA PHE A 127 5.31 -13.69 4.18
C PHE A 127 6.31 -14.73 3.71
N GLU A 128 5.85 -15.86 3.20
CA GLU A 128 6.72 -16.98 2.85
C GLU A 128 7.70 -16.63 1.73
N VAL A 129 7.24 -15.94 0.68
CA VAL A 129 8.11 -15.50 -0.41
C VAL A 129 9.14 -14.47 0.07
N ALA A 130 8.75 -13.52 0.91
CA ALA A 130 9.68 -12.55 1.47
C ALA A 130 10.71 -13.20 2.40
N ILE A 131 10.30 -14.11 3.29
CA ILE A 131 11.21 -14.85 4.17
C ILE A 131 12.19 -15.69 3.36
N HIS A 132 11.73 -16.44 2.35
CA HIS A 132 12.60 -17.25 1.50
C HIS A 132 13.59 -16.40 0.68
N ALA A 133 13.18 -15.19 0.26
CA ALA A 133 14.10 -14.27 -0.44
C ALA A 133 15.20 -13.74 0.47
N LEU A 134 14.88 -13.47 1.75
CA LEU A 134 15.80 -12.89 2.72
C LEU A 134 16.64 -13.94 3.47
N ALA A 135 16.08 -15.13 3.70
CA ALA A 135 16.67 -16.19 4.52
C ALA A 135 16.20 -17.57 4.03
N PRO A 136 16.74 -18.09 2.90
CA PRO A 136 16.29 -19.34 2.30
C PRO A 136 16.59 -20.59 3.16
N ASP A 137 17.42 -20.48 4.16
CA ASP A 137 17.77 -21.51 5.13
C ASP A 137 16.81 -21.62 6.30
N LEU A 138 15.95 -20.61 6.54
CA LEU A 138 14.97 -20.64 7.65
C LEU A 138 13.72 -21.41 7.21
N LYS A 139 13.26 -22.29 8.11
CA LYS A 139 11.99 -22.99 7.96
C LYS A 139 10.83 -22.04 8.19
N VAL A 140 9.78 -22.11 7.38
CA VAL A 140 8.51 -21.40 7.62
C VAL A 140 7.47 -22.38 8.13
N VAL A 141 6.77 -22.00 9.21
CA VAL A 141 5.69 -22.76 9.84
C VAL A 141 4.42 -21.91 9.82
N SER A 142 3.30 -22.49 9.40
CA SER A 142 2.01 -21.81 9.34
C SER A 142 0.97 -22.57 10.20
N PRO A 143 0.93 -22.35 11.52
CA PRO A 143 0.05 -23.10 12.43
C PRO A 143 -1.41 -23.09 11.97
N VAL A 144 -1.97 -21.91 11.63
CA VAL A 144 -3.37 -21.77 11.22
C VAL A 144 -3.71 -22.61 9.98
N ARG A 145 -2.79 -22.72 9.02
CA ARG A 145 -2.95 -23.58 7.85
C ARG A 145 -2.80 -25.07 8.20
N ASP A 146 -1.96 -25.39 9.19
CA ASP A 146 -1.64 -26.78 9.55
C ASP A 146 -2.74 -27.38 10.41
N TRP A 147 -3.30 -26.67 11.41
CA TRP A 147 -4.36 -27.19 12.28
C TRP A 147 -5.73 -27.23 11.60
N LYS A 148 -6.02 -26.31 10.66
CA LYS A 148 -7.29 -26.24 9.89
C LYS A 148 -8.54 -26.09 10.75
N TRP A 149 -8.42 -25.48 11.92
CA TRP A 149 -9.55 -25.29 12.83
C TRP A 149 -10.49 -24.20 12.34
N SER A 150 -11.76 -24.35 12.72
CA SER A 150 -12.75 -23.30 12.63
C SER A 150 -12.52 -22.25 13.73
N ARG A 151 -13.11 -21.08 13.55
CA ARG A 151 -13.09 -20.01 14.57
C ARG A 151 -13.59 -20.50 15.94
N GLU A 152 -14.62 -21.35 15.97
CA GLU A 152 -15.16 -21.93 17.19
C GLU A 152 -14.16 -22.87 17.88
N GLU A 153 -13.48 -23.71 17.10
CA GLU A 153 -12.44 -24.61 17.63
C GLU A 153 -11.25 -23.83 18.20
N GLU A 154 -10.85 -22.73 17.56
CA GLU A 154 -9.78 -21.85 18.09
C GLU A 154 -10.20 -21.18 19.40
N ILE A 155 -11.45 -20.72 19.52
CA ILE A 155 -11.99 -20.13 20.75
C ILE A 155 -12.03 -21.18 21.88
N ASN A 156 -12.49 -22.40 21.59
CA ASN A 156 -12.53 -23.48 22.56
C ASN A 156 -11.10 -23.83 23.05
N TYR A 157 -10.14 -23.96 22.13
CA TYR A 157 -8.75 -24.19 22.50
C TYR A 157 -8.19 -23.05 23.36
N ALA A 158 -8.48 -21.80 23.01
CA ALA A 158 -8.05 -20.65 23.79
C ALA A 158 -8.62 -20.66 25.21
N GLN A 159 -9.88 -21.05 25.38
CA GLN A 159 -10.53 -21.20 26.69
C GLN A 159 -9.90 -22.34 27.53
N GLU A 160 -9.68 -23.50 26.93
CA GLU A 160 -9.05 -24.66 27.58
C GLU A 160 -7.65 -24.34 28.10
N HIS A 161 -6.89 -23.49 27.40
CA HIS A 161 -5.55 -23.09 27.75
C HIS A 161 -5.46 -21.75 28.50
N ASN A 162 -6.60 -21.18 28.92
CA ASN A 162 -6.68 -19.87 29.59
C ASN A 162 -5.97 -18.73 28.83
N ILE A 163 -6.00 -18.75 27.50
CA ILE A 163 -5.42 -17.70 26.67
C ILE A 163 -6.34 -16.46 26.76
N PRO A 164 -5.83 -15.30 27.20
CA PRO A 164 -6.64 -14.09 27.33
C PRO A 164 -6.91 -13.50 25.94
N VAL A 165 -8.05 -13.84 25.36
CA VAL A 165 -8.49 -13.27 24.10
C VAL A 165 -9.72 -12.41 24.33
N PRO A 166 -9.75 -11.16 23.90
CA PRO A 166 -10.99 -10.42 23.83
C PRO A 166 -11.88 -11.13 22.81
N ILE A 167 -12.93 -11.79 23.32
CA ILE A 167 -13.96 -12.39 22.47
C ILE A 167 -14.92 -11.26 22.13
N ASP A 168 -14.57 -10.47 21.11
CA ASP A 168 -15.50 -9.55 20.51
C ASP A 168 -16.33 -10.34 19.47
N LEU A 169 -17.38 -10.99 19.98
CA LEU A 169 -18.34 -11.72 19.16
C LEU A 169 -19.23 -10.78 18.33
N ASP A 170 -19.22 -9.49 18.65
CA ASP A 170 -20.08 -8.48 18.02
C ASP A 170 -19.43 -7.83 16.79
N ASN A 171 -18.11 -7.95 16.60
CA ASN A 171 -17.45 -7.43 15.40
C ASN A 171 -17.27 -8.54 14.35
N PRO A 172 -18.09 -8.56 13.28
CA PRO A 172 -18.03 -9.58 12.24
C PRO A 172 -16.88 -9.36 11.24
N PHE A 173 -16.13 -8.29 11.37
CA PHE A 173 -15.15 -7.84 10.40
C PHE A 173 -13.75 -8.35 10.71
N SER A 174 -12.98 -8.63 9.67
CA SER A 174 -11.52 -8.81 9.71
C SER A 174 -10.86 -7.51 9.27
N ILE A 175 -10.05 -6.94 10.17
CA ILE A 175 -9.45 -5.60 9.99
C ILE A 175 -7.93 -5.73 9.95
N ASP A 176 -7.31 -5.05 8.98
CA ASP A 176 -5.87 -4.81 8.93
C ASP A 176 -5.60 -3.33 8.69
N GLN A 177 -4.69 -2.74 9.47
CA GLN A 177 -4.43 -1.29 9.46
C GLN A 177 -2.93 -1.03 9.57
N ASN A 178 -2.48 0.04 8.92
CA ASN A 178 -1.15 0.60 9.07
C ASN A 178 -1.19 2.09 8.72
N LEU A 179 -0.04 2.77 8.67
CA LEU A 179 0.05 4.19 8.29
C LEU A 179 -0.64 4.51 6.95
N TRP A 180 -0.56 3.58 5.97
CA TRP A 180 -1.03 3.82 4.61
C TRP A 180 -2.54 3.69 4.45
N GLY A 181 -3.21 3.08 5.43
CA GLY A 181 -4.66 2.95 5.48
C GLY A 181 -5.15 1.72 6.24
N ARG A 182 -6.41 1.40 6.03
CA ARG A 182 -7.14 0.32 6.70
C ARG A 182 -7.91 -0.50 5.69
N SER A 183 -7.88 -1.81 5.82
CA SER A 183 -8.74 -2.75 5.09
C SER A 183 -9.73 -3.41 6.02
N ASN A 184 -10.91 -3.70 5.49
CA ASN A 184 -11.99 -4.36 6.18
C ASN A 184 -12.68 -5.38 5.27
N GLU A 185 -12.78 -6.63 5.72
CA GLU A 185 -13.42 -7.73 4.98
C GLU A 185 -14.27 -8.59 5.91
N CYS A 186 -14.97 -9.58 5.37
CA CYS A 186 -15.82 -10.54 6.05
C CYS A 186 -17.21 -10.01 6.45
N GLY A 187 -18.01 -10.89 7.08
CA GLY A 187 -19.36 -10.58 7.54
C GLY A 187 -20.29 -10.14 6.40
N VAL A 188 -21.00 -9.05 6.61
CA VAL A 188 -21.97 -8.53 5.62
C VAL A 188 -21.29 -8.03 4.33
N LEU A 189 -19.98 -7.75 4.37
CA LEU A 189 -19.20 -7.30 3.22
C LEU A 189 -19.01 -8.41 2.17
N GLU A 190 -19.15 -9.68 2.55
CA GLU A 190 -19.03 -10.80 1.61
C GLU A 190 -20.12 -10.81 0.53
N ASN A 191 -21.26 -10.17 0.78
CA ASN A 191 -22.29 -9.98 -0.22
C ASN A 191 -22.02 -8.67 -1.02
N PRO A 192 -21.61 -8.74 -2.29
CA PRO A 192 -21.26 -7.56 -3.07
C PRO A 192 -22.47 -6.64 -3.40
N TRP A 193 -23.71 -7.09 -3.14
CA TRP A 193 -24.91 -6.28 -3.30
C TRP A 193 -25.27 -5.47 -2.05
N THR A 194 -24.65 -5.80 -0.91
CA THR A 194 -24.90 -5.11 0.37
C THR A 194 -24.04 -3.86 0.47
N THR A 195 -24.65 -2.70 0.72
CA THR A 195 -23.93 -1.47 1.01
C THR A 195 -23.10 -1.66 2.29
N PRO A 196 -21.79 -1.33 2.30
CA PRO A 196 -20.99 -1.38 3.52
C PRO A 196 -21.62 -0.49 4.60
N PRO A 197 -21.90 -1.02 5.81
CA PRO A 197 -22.41 -0.20 6.90
C PRO A 197 -21.37 0.76 7.42
N GLU A 198 -21.77 1.90 8.02
CA GLU A 198 -20.84 2.87 8.61
C GLU A 198 -19.91 2.25 9.65
N ALA A 199 -20.34 1.20 10.37
CA ALA A 199 -19.49 0.43 11.29
C ALA A 199 -18.28 -0.25 10.63
N ALA A 200 -18.24 -0.35 9.29
CA ALA A 200 -17.07 -0.84 8.57
C ALA A 200 -15.95 0.22 8.46
N TYR A 201 -16.23 1.48 8.74
CA TYR A 201 -15.32 2.60 8.60
C TYR A 201 -14.91 3.16 9.97
N ASP A 202 -13.66 3.61 10.08
CA ASP A 202 -13.08 4.15 11.31
C ASP A 202 -12.16 5.36 11.07
N LEU A 203 -11.45 5.36 9.94
CA LEU A 203 -10.56 6.48 9.57
C LEU A 203 -11.27 7.62 8.84
N THR A 204 -12.49 7.38 8.35
CA THR A 204 -13.22 8.33 7.51
C THR A 204 -14.65 8.51 7.99
N VAL A 205 -15.16 9.71 7.90
CA VAL A 205 -16.58 10.00 8.13
C VAL A 205 -17.42 9.76 6.88
N SER A 206 -18.73 9.58 7.03
CA SER A 206 -19.66 9.53 5.90
C SER A 206 -19.69 10.86 5.14
N LEU A 207 -20.16 10.85 3.90
CA LEU A 207 -20.29 12.10 3.12
C LEU A 207 -21.36 13.03 3.71
N GLU A 208 -22.35 12.46 4.36
CA GLU A 208 -23.40 13.19 5.07
C GLU A 208 -22.85 13.93 6.29
N ASP A 209 -21.95 13.29 7.05
CA ASP A 209 -21.36 13.82 8.28
C ASP A 209 -20.12 14.69 8.02
N ALA A 210 -19.55 14.62 6.80
CA ALA A 210 -18.41 15.44 6.43
C ALA A 210 -18.75 16.93 6.42
N PRO A 211 -17.80 17.83 6.79
CA PRO A 211 -18.02 19.27 6.82
C PRO A 211 -18.55 19.85 5.51
N ASP A 212 -19.44 20.84 5.61
CA ASP A 212 -19.95 21.61 4.46
C ASP A 212 -18.97 22.70 4.00
N THR A 213 -17.86 22.90 4.73
CA THR A 213 -16.77 23.80 4.35
C THR A 213 -15.54 22.95 3.99
N ALA A 214 -14.91 23.29 2.88
CA ALA A 214 -13.68 22.60 2.45
C ALA A 214 -12.48 23.01 3.31
N ASP A 215 -11.54 22.08 3.53
CA ASP A 215 -10.20 22.40 3.99
C ASP A 215 -9.26 22.52 2.77
N ILE A 216 -8.45 23.58 2.74
CA ILE A 216 -7.40 23.79 1.73
C ILE A 216 -6.07 23.48 2.40
N ILE A 217 -5.32 22.54 1.81
CA ILE A 217 -3.99 22.14 2.29
C ILE A 217 -2.93 22.35 1.21
N GLU A 218 -1.69 22.57 1.64
CA GLU A 218 -0.53 22.61 0.76
C GLU A 218 0.48 21.53 1.17
N ILE A 219 0.86 20.69 0.21
CA ILE A 219 1.86 19.63 0.40
C ILE A 219 3.10 20.00 -0.43
N THR A 220 4.25 20.09 0.24
CA THR A 220 5.54 20.37 -0.44
C THR A 220 6.36 19.10 -0.56
N PHE A 221 6.93 18.92 -1.74
CA PHE A 221 7.77 17.78 -2.12
C PHE A 221 9.20 18.23 -2.44
N ASP A 222 10.17 17.39 -2.04
CA ASP A 222 11.58 17.47 -2.46
C ASP A 222 12.00 16.09 -3.01
N ALA A 223 12.46 16.05 -4.26
CA ALA A 223 12.79 14.81 -4.98
C ALA A 223 11.67 13.73 -4.89
N GLY A 224 10.42 14.15 -5.02
CA GLY A 224 9.24 13.27 -4.93
C GLY A 224 8.90 12.78 -3.52
N ILE A 225 9.57 13.30 -2.49
CA ILE A 225 9.31 12.99 -1.08
C ILE A 225 8.47 14.11 -0.48
N PRO A 226 7.30 13.85 0.09
CA PRO A 226 6.55 14.87 0.80
C PRO A 226 7.27 15.24 2.11
N ILE A 227 7.64 16.50 2.27
CA ILE A 227 8.47 17.02 3.38
C ILE A 227 7.75 18.00 4.28
N SER A 228 6.65 18.60 3.81
CA SER A 228 5.85 19.51 4.65
C SER A 228 4.38 19.51 4.31
N LEU A 229 3.57 19.80 5.31
CA LEU A 229 2.13 20.01 5.20
C LEU A 229 1.80 21.40 5.75
N ASN A 230 1.13 22.23 4.93
CA ASN A 230 0.78 23.64 5.28
C ASN A 230 1.99 24.48 5.72
N GLY A 231 3.19 24.22 5.18
CA GLY A 231 4.42 24.91 5.51
C GLY A 231 5.13 24.41 6.78
N GLU A 232 4.56 23.43 7.48
CA GLU A 232 5.20 22.77 8.62
C GLU A 232 5.97 21.53 8.16
N ASN A 233 7.28 21.49 8.40
CA ASN A 233 8.12 20.34 8.12
C ASN A 233 7.89 19.23 9.13
N MET A 234 7.77 17.99 8.65
CA MET A 234 7.59 16.81 9.49
C MET A 234 8.17 15.57 8.86
N THR A 235 8.34 14.51 9.66
CA THR A 235 8.74 13.20 9.14
C THR A 235 7.63 12.65 8.24
N LEU A 236 7.98 11.75 7.33
CA LEU A 236 7.00 11.18 6.40
C LEU A 236 5.89 10.41 7.14
N ALA A 237 6.24 9.67 8.21
CA ALA A 237 5.24 8.96 9.01
C ALA A 237 4.25 9.92 9.67
N ASN A 238 4.74 11.02 10.26
CA ASN A 238 3.87 12.02 10.89
C ASN A 238 3.03 12.77 9.85
N LEU A 239 3.56 13.07 8.67
CA LEU A 239 2.80 13.68 7.58
C LEU A 239 1.64 12.78 7.15
N ILE A 240 1.89 11.48 6.97
CA ILE A 240 0.87 10.51 6.61
C ILE A 240 -0.22 10.42 7.70
N LEU A 241 0.16 10.34 8.99
CA LEU A 241 -0.78 10.30 10.10
C LEU A 241 -1.66 11.54 10.14
N THR A 242 -1.05 12.73 10.11
CA THR A 242 -1.78 14.02 10.11
C THR A 242 -2.72 14.13 8.92
N LEU A 243 -2.26 13.70 7.75
CA LEU A 243 -3.08 13.76 6.53
C LEU A 243 -4.23 12.75 6.56
N ASN A 244 -4.05 11.57 7.17
CA ASN A 244 -5.15 10.62 7.40
C ASN A 244 -6.27 11.27 8.23
N GLU A 245 -5.93 12.00 9.28
CA GLU A 245 -6.91 12.71 10.13
C GLU A 245 -7.64 13.81 9.34
N ILE A 246 -6.88 14.69 8.66
CA ILE A 246 -7.47 15.83 7.95
C ILE A 246 -8.33 15.33 6.77
N ALA A 247 -7.82 14.43 5.93
CA ALA A 247 -8.55 13.96 4.77
C ALA A 247 -9.70 13.01 5.14
N GLY A 248 -9.51 12.19 6.19
CA GLY A 248 -10.55 11.30 6.73
C GLY A 248 -11.77 12.06 7.27
N LYS A 249 -11.56 13.21 7.90
CA LYS A 249 -12.63 14.12 8.34
C LYS A 249 -13.53 14.59 7.19
N HIS A 250 -13.01 14.62 5.96
CA HIS A 250 -13.77 14.95 4.75
C HIS A 250 -14.28 13.72 4.00
N GLY A 251 -14.16 12.50 4.57
CA GLY A 251 -14.59 11.26 3.95
C GLY A 251 -13.74 10.82 2.75
N VAL A 252 -12.54 11.37 2.58
CA VAL A 252 -11.63 11.04 1.47
C VAL A 252 -11.04 9.66 1.68
N GLY A 253 -10.98 8.85 0.62
CA GLY A 253 -10.24 7.60 0.58
C GLY A 253 -11.04 6.34 0.88
N ARG A 254 -12.39 6.39 0.92
CA ARG A 254 -13.25 5.20 0.96
C ARG A 254 -13.24 4.51 -0.40
N ILE A 255 -12.90 3.21 -0.42
CA ILE A 255 -12.82 2.41 -1.63
C ILE A 255 -13.51 1.06 -1.38
N ASP A 256 -14.47 0.71 -2.22
CA ASP A 256 -15.11 -0.60 -2.26
C ASP A 256 -14.61 -1.34 -3.50
N HIS A 257 -13.96 -2.48 -3.32
CA HIS A 257 -13.27 -3.19 -4.37
C HIS A 257 -13.53 -4.70 -4.36
N ILE A 258 -13.81 -5.25 -5.54
CA ILE A 258 -13.77 -6.69 -5.77
C ILE A 258 -12.46 -6.98 -6.49
N GLU A 259 -11.53 -7.62 -5.80
CA GLU A 259 -10.18 -7.89 -6.28
C GLU A 259 -9.94 -9.36 -6.65
N ASN A 260 -8.95 -9.60 -7.48
CA ASN A 260 -8.49 -10.94 -7.79
C ASN A 260 -7.33 -11.31 -6.85
N ARG A 261 -7.57 -12.25 -5.91
CA ARG A 261 -6.53 -12.77 -5.01
C ARG A 261 -5.52 -13.66 -5.76
N LEU A 262 -4.29 -13.70 -5.27
CA LEU A 262 -3.22 -14.57 -5.78
C LEU A 262 -3.63 -16.04 -5.85
N VAL A 263 -4.41 -16.50 -4.89
CA VAL A 263 -4.90 -17.88 -4.80
C VAL A 263 -6.03 -18.19 -5.80
N GLY A 264 -6.37 -17.25 -6.69
CA GLY A 264 -7.29 -17.47 -7.82
C GLY A 264 -8.76 -17.24 -7.54
N ILE A 265 -9.12 -16.70 -6.39
CA ILE A 265 -10.51 -16.33 -6.04
C ILE A 265 -10.71 -14.82 -6.08
N LYS A 266 -11.96 -14.40 -6.22
CA LYS A 266 -12.36 -13.01 -6.01
C LYS A 266 -12.76 -12.80 -4.57
N SER A 267 -12.39 -11.64 -3.99
CA SER A 267 -12.90 -11.17 -2.70
C SER A 267 -13.35 -9.73 -2.80
N ARG A 268 -14.24 -9.34 -1.91
CA ARG A 268 -14.60 -7.93 -1.73
C ARG A 268 -13.96 -7.42 -0.46
N GLU A 269 -13.31 -6.30 -0.58
CA GLU A 269 -12.71 -5.57 0.53
C GLU A 269 -13.09 -4.10 0.47
N VAL A 270 -13.24 -3.51 1.64
CA VAL A 270 -13.50 -2.07 1.81
C VAL A 270 -12.25 -1.47 2.43
N TYR A 271 -11.75 -0.40 1.81
CA TYR A 271 -10.54 0.28 2.21
C TYR A 271 -10.81 1.71 2.64
N GLU A 272 -9.99 2.19 3.56
CA GLU A 272 -9.91 3.60 3.96
C GLU A 272 -8.46 4.05 3.82
N CYS A 273 -8.19 4.95 2.89
CA CYS A 273 -6.83 5.36 2.52
C CYS A 273 -6.71 6.88 2.35
N PRO A 274 -7.07 7.70 3.37
CA PRO A 274 -7.18 9.15 3.19
C PRO A 274 -5.87 9.81 2.75
N ALA A 275 -4.76 9.53 3.45
CA ALA A 275 -3.45 10.06 3.10
C ALA A 275 -2.94 9.51 1.77
N ALA A 276 -3.06 8.19 1.54
CA ALA A 276 -2.55 7.56 0.33
C ALA A 276 -3.18 8.16 -0.93
N VAL A 277 -4.51 8.27 -0.96
CA VAL A 277 -5.25 8.85 -2.10
C VAL A 277 -4.87 10.30 -2.33
N THR A 278 -4.77 11.08 -1.23
CA THR A 278 -4.43 12.52 -1.31
C THR A 278 -2.99 12.74 -1.77
N LEU A 279 -2.03 11.98 -1.22
CA LEU A 279 -0.61 12.08 -1.60
C LEU A 279 -0.37 11.64 -3.05
N ILE A 280 -0.98 10.54 -3.48
CA ILE A 280 -0.85 10.06 -4.86
C ILE A 280 -1.43 11.10 -5.84
N ALA A 281 -2.58 11.69 -5.53
CA ALA A 281 -3.15 12.75 -6.35
C ALA A 281 -2.21 13.98 -6.44
N ALA A 282 -1.65 14.43 -5.31
CA ALA A 282 -0.71 15.54 -5.28
C ALA A 282 0.57 15.26 -6.06
N HIS A 283 1.17 14.09 -5.82
CA HIS A 283 2.45 13.70 -6.42
C HIS A 283 2.33 13.57 -7.94
N LYS A 284 1.26 12.98 -8.42
CA LYS A 284 0.99 12.84 -9.87
C LYS A 284 0.93 14.20 -10.57
N GLU A 285 0.23 15.16 -10.00
CA GLU A 285 0.12 16.51 -10.57
C GLU A 285 1.46 17.27 -10.56
N LEU A 286 2.35 16.95 -9.62
CA LEU A 286 3.69 17.51 -9.63
C LEU A 286 4.58 16.84 -10.68
N GLU A 287 4.45 15.54 -10.92
CA GLU A 287 5.12 14.86 -12.04
C GLU A 287 4.65 15.39 -13.38
N ASP A 288 3.35 15.63 -13.56
CA ASP A 288 2.80 16.22 -14.79
C ASP A 288 3.39 17.61 -15.10
N LEU A 289 3.80 18.34 -14.05
CA LEU A 289 4.45 19.66 -14.20
C LEU A 289 5.95 19.58 -14.52
N THR A 290 6.62 18.49 -14.11
CA THR A 290 8.09 18.37 -14.10
C THR A 290 8.65 17.33 -15.05
N PHE A 291 7.84 16.40 -15.54
CA PHE A 291 8.29 15.34 -16.44
C PHE A 291 8.30 15.75 -17.90
N VAL A 292 9.33 15.32 -18.62
CA VAL A 292 9.27 15.31 -20.10
C VAL A 292 8.25 14.24 -20.55
N ARG A 293 7.66 14.46 -21.71
CA ARG A 293 6.61 13.63 -22.30
C ARG A 293 6.94 12.14 -22.32
N GLU A 294 8.16 11.80 -22.69
CA GLU A 294 8.62 10.40 -22.83
C GLU A 294 8.61 9.66 -21.48
N ILE A 295 9.02 10.32 -20.39
CA ILE A 295 8.96 9.75 -19.03
C ILE A 295 7.50 9.63 -18.59
N ALA A 296 6.70 10.68 -18.76
CA ALA A 296 5.28 10.69 -18.37
C ALA A 296 4.48 9.58 -19.08
N HIS A 297 4.79 9.26 -20.33
CA HIS A 297 4.12 8.19 -21.09
C HIS A 297 4.64 6.79 -20.77
N PHE A 298 5.88 6.64 -20.32
CA PHE A 298 6.46 5.33 -20.01
C PHE A 298 6.21 4.89 -18.57
N LYS A 299 6.25 5.83 -17.63
CA LYS A 299 6.12 5.55 -16.19
C LYS A 299 4.85 4.76 -15.82
N PRO A 300 3.66 4.98 -16.38
CA PRO A 300 2.46 4.19 -16.08
C PRO A 300 2.63 2.67 -16.25
N ILE A 301 3.49 2.23 -17.18
CA ILE A 301 3.82 0.80 -17.38
C ILE A 301 4.62 0.27 -16.17
N ILE A 302 5.54 1.08 -15.67
CA ILE A 302 6.35 0.77 -14.48
C ILE A 302 5.47 0.77 -13.22
N GLU A 303 4.57 1.74 -13.07
CA GLU A 303 3.62 1.85 -11.96
C GLU A 303 2.76 0.61 -11.82
N GLN A 304 2.17 0.17 -12.94
CA GLN A 304 1.38 -1.05 -12.97
C GLN A 304 2.21 -2.27 -12.57
N LYS A 305 3.43 -2.39 -13.09
CA LYS A 305 4.28 -3.55 -12.80
C LYS A 305 4.76 -3.56 -11.34
N ILE A 306 5.08 -2.41 -10.76
CA ILE A 306 5.39 -2.29 -9.32
C ILE A 306 4.18 -2.68 -8.48
N SER A 307 2.99 -2.18 -8.81
CA SER A 307 1.76 -2.53 -8.09
C SER A 307 1.52 -4.05 -8.07
N GLU A 308 1.74 -4.71 -9.21
CA GLU A 308 1.65 -6.16 -9.33
C GLU A 308 2.71 -6.88 -8.47
N THR A 309 3.98 -6.42 -8.50
CA THR A 309 5.03 -7.08 -7.72
C THR A 309 4.82 -6.92 -6.21
N ILE A 310 4.34 -5.77 -5.76
CA ILE A 310 3.96 -5.53 -4.35
C ILE A 310 2.80 -6.45 -3.96
N TYR A 311 1.72 -6.45 -4.72
CA TYR A 311 0.54 -7.26 -4.44
C TYR A 311 0.88 -8.75 -4.36
N ASN A 312 1.73 -9.21 -5.28
CA ASN A 312 2.16 -10.60 -5.42
C ASN A 312 3.23 -11.04 -4.39
N GLY A 313 3.64 -10.18 -3.45
CA GLY A 313 4.65 -10.52 -2.44
C GLY A 313 6.08 -10.60 -2.98
N LEU A 314 6.35 -10.01 -4.13
CA LEU A 314 7.63 -10.05 -4.82
C LEU A 314 8.52 -8.83 -4.50
N TRP A 315 8.34 -8.19 -3.34
CA TRP A 315 9.07 -6.99 -2.94
C TRP A 315 10.60 -7.15 -3.06
N PHE A 316 11.13 -8.29 -2.60
CA PHE A 316 12.57 -8.57 -2.62
C PHE A 316 13.04 -9.26 -3.91
N SER A 317 12.27 -9.20 -4.99
CA SER A 317 12.69 -9.76 -6.28
C SER A 317 13.63 -8.80 -7.03
N PRO A 318 14.54 -9.34 -7.88
CA PRO A 318 15.39 -8.50 -8.74
C PRO A 318 14.60 -7.59 -9.67
N LEU A 319 13.40 -8.00 -10.08
CA LEU A 319 12.53 -7.15 -10.89
C LEU A 319 12.07 -5.91 -10.12
N THR A 320 11.61 -6.09 -8.88
CA THR A 320 11.18 -4.95 -8.04
C THR A 320 12.33 -3.99 -7.79
N GLU A 321 13.54 -4.50 -7.51
CA GLU A 321 14.75 -3.67 -7.34
C GLU A 321 15.02 -2.80 -8.58
N ALA A 322 14.98 -3.38 -9.79
CA ALA A 322 15.18 -2.65 -11.04
C ALA A 322 14.10 -1.59 -11.28
N LEU A 323 12.84 -1.91 -10.98
CA LEU A 323 11.72 -0.98 -11.13
C LEU A 323 11.82 0.19 -10.12
N VAL A 324 12.21 -0.08 -8.88
CA VAL A 324 12.46 0.95 -7.84
C VAL A 324 13.62 1.85 -8.24
N ALA A 325 14.68 1.30 -8.82
CA ALA A 325 15.80 2.11 -9.34
C ALA A 325 15.34 3.07 -10.45
N PHE A 326 14.47 2.63 -11.35
CA PHE A 326 13.85 3.49 -12.35
C PHE A 326 13.07 4.62 -11.67
N LEU A 327 12.18 4.32 -10.73
CA LEU A 327 11.40 5.34 -10.01
C LEU A 327 12.31 6.38 -9.37
N LYS A 328 13.27 5.95 -8.55
CA LYS A 328 14.20 6.86 -7.87
C LYS A 328 14.93 7.78 -8.84
N SER A 329 15.30 7.29 -10.02
CA SER A 329 15.98 8.13 -11.03
C SER A 329 15.08 9.21 -11.62
N THR A 330 13.77 8.98 -11.70
CA THR A 330 12.81 9.95 -12.24
C THR A 330 12.45 11.05 -11.25
N GLN A 331 12.61 10.81 -9.95
CA GLN A 331 12.12 11.72 -8.91
C GLN A 331 12.98 12.96 -8.67
N LYS A 332 14.22 12.99 -9.17
CA LYS A 332 15.23 14.03 -8.89
C LYS A 332 14.72 15.48 -9.04
N PHE A 333 13.81 15.72 -9.99
CA PHE A 333 13.28 17.05 -10.30
C PHE A 333 11.80 17.21 -9.91
N VAL A 334 11.24 16.26 -9.21
CA VAL A 334 9.86 16.32 -8.70
C VAL A 334 9.84 17.13 -7.40
N ASN A 335 10.06 18.44 -7.54
CA ASN A 335 10.14 19.40 -6.45
C ASN A 335 9.05 20.44 -6.59
N GLY A 336 8.38 20.79 -5.51
CA GLY A 336 7.36 21.83 -5.56
C GLY A 336 6.27 21.69 -4.53
N THR A 337 5.23 22.49 -4.66
CA THR A 337 4.08 22.49 -3.74
C THR A 337 2.79 22.34 -4.52
N ILE A 338 1.93 21.45 -4.04
CA ILE A 338 0.59 21.22 -4.57
C ILE A 338 -0.43 21.67 -3.54
N ARG A 339 -1.42 22.45 -3.99
CA ARG A 339 -2.57 22.87 -3.19
C ARG A 339 -3.75 21.97 -3.50
N ILE A 340 -4.35 21.41 -2.44
CA ILE A 340 -5.46 20.48 -2.52
C ILE A 340 -6.63 21.01 -1.69
N LYS A 341 -7.81 20.91 -2.26
CA LYS A 341 -9.09 21.09 -1.59
C LYS A 341 -9.65 19.73 -1.20
N LEU A 342 -9.88 19.53 0.09
CA LEU A 342 -10.54 18.37 0.65
C LEU A 342 -12.01 18.71 0.89
N PHE A 343 -12.90 17.96 0.27
CA PHE A 343 -14.33 18.23 0.37
C PHE A 343 -15.17 17.01 -0.01
N LYS A 344 -16.04 16.55 0.88
CA LYS A 344 -17.08 15.54 0.61
C LYS A 344 -16.55 14.33 -0.21
N GLY A 345 -15.54 13.66 0.31
CA GLY A 345 -14.94 12.47 -0.30
C GLY A 345 -13.90 12.72 -1.39
N HIS A 346 -13.62 13.98 -1.71
CA HIS A 346 -12.73 14.34 -2.81
C HIS A 346 -11.48 15.09 -2.32
N ALA A 347 -10.33 14.73 -2.93
CA ALA A 347 -9.08 15.49 -2.87
C ALA A 347 -8.87 16.15 -4.25
N ILE A 348 -9.20 17.43 -4.36
CA ILE A 348 -9.22 18.17 -5.62
C ILE A 348 -7.99 19.07 -5.70
N VAL A 349 -7.16 18.90 -6.71
CA VAL A 349 -5.98 19.76 -6.90
C VAL A 349 -6.39 21.10 -7.49
N GLU A 350 -6.07 22.20 -6.77
CA GLU A 350 -6.41 23.57 -7.17
C GLU A 350 -5.19 24.42 -7.53
N GLY A 351 -3.96 23.99 -7.17
CA GLY A 351 -2.77 24.79 -7.47
C GLY A 351 -1.50 23.95 -7.54
N ARG A 352 -0.58 24.36 -8.39
CA ARG A 352 0.70 23.70 -8.64
C ARG A 352 1.79 24.75 -8.77
N LYS A 353 2.93 24.55 -8.10
CA LYS A 353 4.14 25.36 -8.30
C LYS A 353 5.39 24.50 -8.15
N SER A 354 6.35 24.70 -9.03
CA SER A 354 7.62 23.97 -9.02
C SER A 354 8.76 24.86 -9.54
N PRO A 355 9.95 24.85 -8.91
CA PRO A 355 11.13 25.46 -9.49
C PRO A 355 11.64 24.69 -10.72
N ASN A 356 11.20 23.45 -10.92
CA ASN A 356 11.55 22.57 -12.03
C ASN A 356 10.42 22.44 -13.05
N SER A 357 9.45 23.35 -13.04
CA SER A 357 8.32 23.34 -13.98
C SER A 357 8.80 23.38 -15.44
N LEU A 358 8.26 22.46 -16.24
CA LEU A 358 8.40 22.47 -17.69
C LEU A 358 7.22 23.23 -18.37
N TYR A 359 6.22 23.63 -17.59
CA TYR A 359 5.16 24.50 -18.08
C TYR A 359 5.69 25.93 -18.18
N ASP A 360 5.74 26.43 -19.41
CA ASP A 360 6.12 27.80 -19.76
C ASP A 360 4.90 28.53 -20.30
N GLU A 361 4.42 29.52 -19.55
CA GLU A 361 3.23 30.28 -19.92
C GLU A 361 3.41 31.03 -21.25
N SER A 362 4.63 31.50 -21.55
CA SER A 362 4.90 32.23 -22.80
C SER A 362 4.84 31.34 -24.02
N LEU A 363 5.04 30.02 -23.88
CA LEU A 363 4.91 29.03 -24.94
C LEU A 363 3.50 28.45 -25.04
N ALA A 364 2.72 28.53 -23.96
CA ALA A 364 1.40 27.89 -23.86
C ALA A 364 0.23 28.87 -24.08
N THR A 365 0.48 30.18 -23.97
CA THR A 365 -0.55 31.21 -24.05
C THR A 365 -1.01 31.46 -25.49
N TYR A 366 -2.25 31.88 -25.69
CA TYR A 366 -2.79 32.35 -26.94
C TYR A 366 -2.90 33.88 -27.03
N THR A 367 -2.27 34.60 -26.09
CA THR A 367 -2.27 36.06 -26.05
C THR A 367 -1.13 36.64 -26.89
N SER A 368 -1.04 37.96 -26.98
CA SER A 368 0.05 38.66 -27.67
C SER A 368 1.44 38.43 -27.09
N SER A 369 1.55 37.76 -25.93
CA SER A 369 2.84 37.37 -25.32
C SER A 369 3.31 35.97 -25.78
N ASP A 370 2.61 35.30 -26.72
CA ASP A 370 2.99 34.02 -27.28
C ASP A 370 4.37 34.12 -27.96
N THR A 371 5.28 33.24 -27.58
CA THR A 371 6.65 33.12 -28.14
C THR A 371 6.83 31.83 -28.93
N PHE A 372 5.78 31.00 -29.06
CA PHE A 372 5.84 29.74 -29.79
C PHE A 372 6.01 29.96 -31.29
N ASP A 373 6.97 29.28 -31.88
CA ASP A 373 7.19 29.32 -33.33
C ASP A 373 6.13 28.48 -34.09
N GLN A 374 5.04 29.10 -34.43
CA GLN A 374 3.92 28.44 -35.14
C GLN A 374 4.29 28.02 -36.57
N ASP A 375 5.27 28.69 -37.21
CA ASP A 375 5.70 28.36 -38.56
C ASP A 375 6.48 27.06 -38.62
N ALA A 376 7.25 26.73 -37.55
CA ALA A 376 7.95 25.47 -37.43
C ALA A 376 6.99 24.27 -37.38
N ALA A 377 5.77 24.45 -36.89
CA ALA A 377 4.78 23.40 -36.80
C ALA A 377 4.38 22.85 -38.17
N VAL A 378 4.38 23.65 -39.20
CA VAL A 378 4.05 23.25 -40.60
C VAL A 378 5.02 22.16 -41.08
N GLY A 379 6.31 22.38 -40.89
CA GLY A 379 7.36 21.41 -41.24
C GLY A 379 7.27 20.12 -40.40
N PHE A 380 7.06 20.25 -39.10
CA PHE A 380 6.88 19.13 -38.21
C PHE A 380 5.69 18.25 -38.60
N ILE A 381 4.49 18.84 -38.82
CA ILE A 381 3.28 18.10 -39.17
C ILE A 381 3.48 17.33 -40.48
N LYS A 382 4.15 17.94 -41.49
CA LYS A 382 4.42 17.28 -42.75
C LYS A 382 5.29 16.02 -42.60
N LEU A 383 6.33 16.07 -41.77
CA LEU A 383 7.21 14.93 -41.55
C LEU A 383 6.57 13.91 -40.62
N TRP A 384 5.92 14.35 -39.55
CA TRP A 384 5.27 13.47 -38.56
C TRP A 384 4.10 12.68 -39.19
N GLY A 385 3.31 13.33 -40.06
CA GLY A 385 2.20 12.70 -40.76
C GLY A 385 2.58 11.86 -41.99
N LEU A 386 3.87 11.87 -42.40
CA LEU A 386 4.31 11.20 -43.64
C LEU A 386 4.02 9.70 -43.67
N PRO A 387 4.29 8.90 -42.61
CA PRO A 387 3.97 7.47 -42.63
C PRO A 387 2.47 7.20 -42.82
N THR A 388 1.62 7.97 -42.13
CA THR A 388 0.16 7.84 -42.23
C THR A 388 -0.35 8.22 -43.65
N LYS A 389 0.21 9.29 -44.22
CA LYS A 389 -0.10 9.71 -45.60
C LYS A 389 0.27 8.64 -46.63
N VAL A 390 1.49 8.10 -46.55
CA VAL A 390 1.97 7.03 -47.44
C VAL A 390 1.10 5.77 -47.31
N SER A 391 0.75 5.38 -46.06
CA SER A 391 -0.15 4.25 -45.83
C SER A 391 -1.53 4.47 -46.50
N ALA A 392 -2.11 5.63 -46.33
CA ALA A 392 -3.39 5.96 -46.97
C ALA A 392 -3.32 5.92 -48.52
N GLU A 393 -2.23 6.45 -49.12
CA GLU A 393 -2.00 6.42 -50.56
C GLU A 393 -1.85 4.98 -51.12
N VAL A 394 -1.19 4.10 -50.38
CA VAL A 394 -1.04 2.66 -50.76
C VAL A 394 -2.39 1.96 -50.68
N ASN A 395 -3.10 2.12 -49.57
CA ASN A 395 -4.39 1.45 -49.31
C ASN A 395 -5.46 1.89 -50.33
N SER A 396 -5.50 3.16 -50.71
CA SER A 396 -6.45 3.64 -51.73
C SER A 396 -6.22 3.01 -53.11
N LYS A 397 -4.97 2.74 -53.49
CA LYS A 397 -4.64 2.05 -54.73
C LYS A 397 -5.08 0.56 -54.72
N THR A 398 -4.97 -0.10 -53.55
CA THR A 398 -5.35 -1.49 -53.37
C THR A 398 -6.88 -1.68 -53.41
N THR A 399 -7.65 -0.73 -52.90
CA THR A 399 -9.12 -0.75 -52.94
C THR A 399 -9.66 -0.61 -54.36
N ILE A 400 -9.04 0.21 -55.20
CA ILE A 400 -9.43 0.38 -56.61
C ILE A 400 -9.18 -0.89 -57.45
N THR A 401 -8.19 -1.69 -57.09
CA THR A 401 -7.84 -2.95 -57.81
C THR A 401 -8.75 -4.13 -57.43
N THR A 402 -9.54 -4.04 -56.38
CA THR A 402 -10.48 -5.09 -55.94
C THR A 402 -11.92 -4.90 -56.42
N GLU A 403 -12.23 -3.79 -57.09
CA GLU A 403 -13.55 -3.49 -57.67
C GLU A 403 -13.60 -3.65 -59.22
N VAL A 404 -12.60 -4.26 -59.83
CA VAL A 404 -12.55 -4.65 -61.26
C VAL A 404 -12.50 -6.20 -61.31
#